data_21a989c7ec4ba330dbf95efc2d755756
#
_entry.id   21a989c7ec4ba330dbf95efc2d755756
#
_cell.length_a   1.000
_cell.length_b   1.000
_cell.length_c   1.000
_cell.angle_alpha   90.00
_cell.angle_beta   90.00
_cell.angle_gamma   90.00
#
_symmetry.space_group_name_H-M   'P 1'
#
loop_
_entity.id
_entity.type
_entity.pdbx_description
1 polymer ?
#
loop_
_entity_poly.entity_id
_entity_poly.type
_entity_poly.pdbx_seq_one_letter_code
_entity_poly.pdbx_strand_id
1 'polypeptide(L)'
;MLNELFKDVDHRMHMSVEHVKHEFTGLRSSRASVTLVEHIKVPYYGNPTPLNQVANLSVPEPRLIVVQPWDKSLMAEIEKAIMAADLGLNPANDGVNIRIPIPALNDERRQELIRHMHKLAEEGRIGIRNVRRDANDHIKKAEKDSEISEDNSKRATANVQEMTDKYIKEIDNAVKAKEEDKIGRAHV
;
A
#
# COMPACT_ATOMS: atom_id res chain seq x y z
N MET A 1 23.27 22.03 14.07
CA MET A 1 23.49 21.51 12.70
C MET A 1 23.26 20.00 12.62
N LEU A 2 24.04 19.14 13.30
CA LEU A 2 23.86 17.67 13.18
C LEU A 2 22.46 17.18 13.62
N ASN A 3 21.88 17.75 14.67
CA ASN A 3 20.54 17.36 15.10
C ASN A 3 19.45 17.67 14.06
N GLU A 4 19.60 18.77 13.34
CA GLU A 4 18.67 19.12 12.24
C GLU A 4 18.88 18.17 11.06
N LEU A 5 20.13 17.86 10.74
CA LEU A 5 20.45 16.87 9.71
C LEU A 5 19.82 15.51 10.02
N PHE A 6 19.95 15.03 11.25
CA PHE A 6 19.36 13.75 11.66
C PHE A 6 17.85 13.74 11.60
N LYS A 7 17.21 14.83 11.97
CA LYS A 7 15.73 14.97 11.84
C LYS A 7 15.30 14.92 10.37
N ASP A 8 16.03 15.62 9.50
CA ASP A 8 15.74 15.60 8.06
C ASP A 8 15.93 14.21 7.46
N VAL A 9 17.04 13.55 7.79
CA VAL A 9 17.34 12.17 7.33
C VAL A 9 16.25 11.20 7.79
N ASP A 10 15.90 11.24 9.07
CA ASP A 10 14.87 10.39 9.65
C ASP A 10 13.52 10.60 8.95
N HIS A 11 13.13 11.85 8.77
CA HIS A 11 11.89 12.20 8.08
C HIS A 11 11.87 11.70 6.62
N ARG A 12 12.92 11.96 5.86
CA ARG A 12 12.99 11.56 4.44
C ARG A 12 13.01 10.04 4.28
N MET A 13 13.73 9.33 5.13
CA MET A 13 13.75 7.86 5.12
C MET A 13 12.41 7.27 5.52
N HIS A 14 11.78 7.83 6.56
CA HIS A 14 10.43 7.44 6.98
C HIS A 14 9.43 7.62 5.86
N MET A 15 9.46 8.75 5.15
CA MET A 15 8.56 9.00 4.01
C MET A 15 8.77 8.01 2.88
N SER A 16 10.01 7.59 2.63
CA SER A 16 10.30 6.55 1.63
C SER A 16 9.66 5.20 2.00
N VAL A 17 9.70 4.83 3.28
CA VAL A 17 9.05 3.62 3.80
C VAL A 17 7.52 3.73 3.70
N GLU A 18 6.97 4.85 4.12
CA GLU A 18 5.51 5.07 4.05
C GLU A 18 5.00 5.06 2.60
N HIS A 19 5.76 5.60 1.66
CA HIS A 19 5.43 5.53 0.24
C HIS A 19 5.38 4.07 -0.26
N VAL A 20 6.36 3.25 0.09
CA VAL A 20 6.37 1.81 -0.26
C VAL A 20 5.15 1.10 0.35
N LYS A 21 4.86 1.34 1.62
CA LYS A 21 3.69 0.75 2.29
C LYS A 21 2.38 1.17 1.63
N HIS A 22 2.27 2.44 1.23
CA HIS A 22 1.10 2.95 0.51
C HIS A 22 0.94 2.27 -0.85
N GLU A 23 2.02 2.17 -1.63
CA GLU A 23 2.00 1.46 -2.92
C GLU A 23 1.63 -0.03 -2.74
N PHE A 24 2.05 -0.66 -1.66
CA PHE A 24 1.68 -2.04 -1.35
C PHE A 24 0.18 -2.20 -1.08
N THR A 25 -0.48 -1.19 -0.54
CA THR A 25 -1.95 -1.25 -0.34
C THR A 25 -2.71 -1.30 -1.66
N GLY A 26 -2.15 -0.72 -2.72
CA GLY A 26 -2.72 -0.76 -4.07
C GLY A 26 -2.54 -2.10 -4.80
N LEU A 27 -1.69 -2.99 -4.29
CA LEU A 27 -1.50 -4.31 -4.89
C LEU A 27 -2.71 -5.20 -4.59
N ARG A 28 -3.31 -5.77 -5.63
CA ARG A 28 -4.45 -6.68 -5.49
C ARG A 28 -4.08 -7.90 -4.65
N SER A 29 -4.86 -8.12 -3.61
CA SER A 29 -4.82 -9.36 -2.85
C SER A 29 -5.88 -10.33 -3.36
N SER A 30 -5.69 -11.63 -3.08
CA SER A 30 -6.71 -12.65 -3.33
C SER A 30 -7.85 -12.61 -2.31
N ARG A 31 -7.81 -11.71 -1.34
CA ARG A 31 -8.85 -11.58 -0.31
C ARG A 31 -9.82 -10.45 -0.65
N ALA A 32 -11.10 -10.70 -0.40
CA ALA A 32 -12.13 -9.70 -0.49
C ALA A 32 -11.92 -8.62 0.59
N SER A 33 -12.15 -7.36 0.20
CA SER A 33 -12.16 -6.23 1.12
C SER A 33 -13.23 -5.26 0.68
N VAL A 34 -13.98 -4.71 1.61
CA VAL A 34 -15.00 -3.69 1.31
C VAL A 34 -14.39 -2.44 0.68
N THR A 35 -13.12 -2.16 0.94
CA THR A 35 -12.40 -1.04 0.32
C THR A 35 -12.33 -1.09 -1.20
N LEU A 36 -12.47 -2.28 -1.80
CA LEU A 36 -12.50 -2.45 -3.25
C LEU A 36 -13.72 -1.78 -3.91
N VAL A 37 -14.82 -1.69 -3.19
CA VAL A 37 -16.10 -1.27 -3.74
C VAL A 37 -16.75 -0.09 -3.02
N GLU A 38 -16.33 0.25 -1.82
CA GLU A 38 -16.97 1.25 -0.97
C GLU A 38 -17.04 2.66 -1.58
N HIS A 39 -16.09 3.00 -2.43
CA HIS A 39 -15.99 4.31 -3.08
C HIS A 39 -16.61 4.36 -4.47
N ILE A 40 -17.18 3.26 -4.96
CA ILE A 40 -17.88 3.23 -6.25
C ILE A 40 -19.08 4.17 -6.17
N LYS A 41 -19.21 5.07 -7.15
CA LYS A 41 -20.30 6.04 -7.21
C LYS A 41 -21.53 5.40 -7.86
N VAL A 42 -22.63 5.46 -7.16
CA VAL A 42 -23.94 4.96 -7.63
C VAL A 42 -24.90 6.15 -7.76
N PRO A 43 -25.63 6.30 -8.88
CA PRO A 43 -26.65 7.33 -9.00
C PRO A 43 -27.75 7.10 -7.95
N TYR A 44 -27.93 8.06 -7.07
CA TYR A 44 -28.99 8.06 -6.06
C TYR A 44 -29.72 9.40 -6.10
N TYR A 45 -30.97 9.37 -6.52
CA TYR A 45 -31.78 10.58 -6.78
C TYR A 45 -31.03 11.63 -7.63
N GLY A 46 -30.36 11.17 -8.69
CA GLY A 46 -29.58 12.02 -9.60
C GLY A 46 -28.20 12.47 -9.10
N ASN A 47 -27.80 12.10 -7.90
CA ASN A 47 -26.51 12.44 -7.32
C ASN A 47 -25.59 11.23 -7.24
N PRO A 48 -24.31 11.32 -7.68
CA PRO A 48 -23.33 10.26 -7.47
C PRO A 48 -23.05 10.08 -5.97
N THR A 49 -23.39 8.92 -5.43
CA THR A 49 -23.27 8.61 -4.00
C THR A 49 -22.34 7.40 -3.80
N PRO A 50 -21.39 7.42 -2.86
CA PRO A 50 -20.57 6.26 -2.57
C PRO A 50 -21.40 5.05 -2.16
N LEU A 51 -21.00 3.86 -2.59
CA LEU A 51 -21.73 2.62 -2.34
C LEU A 51 -21.98 2.35 -0.84
N ASN A 52 -21.02 2.70 0.01
CA ASN A 52 -21.15 2.54 1.47
C ASN A 52 -22.24 3.42 2.10
N GLN A 53 -22.76 4.41 1.38
CA GLN A 53 -23.83 5.29 1.83
C GLN A 53 -25.22 4.85 1.34
N VAL A 54 -25.32 3.83 0.51
CA VAL A 54 -26.59 3.32 -0.04
C VAL A 54 -26.80 1.84 0.22
N ALA A 55 -25.80 1.16 0.77
CA ALA A 55 -25.85 -0.27 1.01
C ALA A 55 -24.97 -0.67 2.21
N ASN A 56 -25.31 -1.81 2.82
CA ASN A 56 -24.41 -2.49 3.75
C ASN A 56 -23.42 -3.37 2.97
N LEU A 57 -22.14 -3.23 3.31
CA LEU A 57 -21.06 -4.01 2.72
C LEU A 57 -20.53 -4.99 3.74
N SER A 58 -20.35 -6.25 3.35
CA SER A 58 -19.80 -7.27 4.22
C SER A 58 -18.92 -8.25 3.44
N VAL A 59 -18.05 -8.94 4.16
CA VAL A 59 -17.16 -9.99 3.63
C VAL A 59 -17.38 -11.26 4.44
N PRO A 60 -18.44 -12.04 4.11
CA PRO A 60 -18.76 -13.26 4.85
C PRO A 60 -17.77 -14.39 4.60
N GLU A 61 -17.07 -14.35 3.47
CA GLU A 61 -16.07 -15.34 3.08
C GLU A 61 -14.82 -14.62 2.55
N PRO A 62 -13.63 -15.25 2.59
CA PRO A 62 -12.37 -14.61 2.20
C PRO A 62 -12.33 -14.07 0.77
N ARG A 63 -13.19 -14.57 -0.12
CA ARG A 63 -13.26 -14.16 -1.52
C ARG A 63 -14.68 -13.81 -1.98
N LEU A 64 -15.49 -13.32 -1.08
CA LEU A 64 -16.85 -12.90 -1.38
C LEU A 64 -17.16 -11.58 -0.69
N ILE A 65 -17.57 -10.60 -1.49
CA ILE A 65 -18.16 -9.35 -1.00
C ILE A 65 -19.67 -9.45 -1.19
N VAL A 66 -20.44 -9.13 -0.16
CA VAL A 66 -21.89 -9.04 -0.22
C VAL A 66 -22.31 -7.60 -0.05
N VAL A 67 -23.07 -7.10 -1.01
CA VAL A 67 -23.68 -5.77 -1.02
C VAL A 67 -25.16 -5.93 -0.78
N GLN A 68 -25.66 -5.38 0.32
CA GLN A 68 -27.06 -5.36 0.66
C GLN A 68 -27.61 -3.93 0.49
N PRO A 69 -28.29 -3.62 -0.61
CA PRO A 69 -28.89 -2.31 -0.80
C PRO A 69 -29.96 -2.03 0.26
N TRP A 70 -29.98 -0.82 0.79
CA TRP A 70 -31.04 -0.38 1.70
C TRP A 70 -32.36 -0.18 0.96
N ASP A 71 -32.26 0.23 -0.30
CA ASP A 71 -33.39 0.36 -1.22
C ASP A 71 -33.22 -0.65 -2.38
N LYS A 72 -34.14 -1.59 -2.47
CA LYS A 72 -34.10 -2.63 -3.52
C LYS A 72 -34.21 -2.07 -4.94
N SER A 73 -34.78 -0.89 -5.11
CA SER A 73 -34.84 -0.22 -6.42
C SER A 73 -33.48 0.16 -6.99
N LEU A 74 -32.44 0.26 -6.12
CA LEU A 74 -31.07 0.56 -6.52
C LEU A 74 -30.25 -0.65 -6.99
N MET A 75 -30.82 -1.85 -6.88
CA MET A 75 -30.09 -3.10 -7.20
C MET A 75 -29.46 -3.08 -8.58
N ALA A 76 -30.21 -2.75 -9.61
CA ALA A 76 -29.72 -2.68 -10.98
C ALA A 76 -28.69 -1.58 -11.20
N GLU A 77 -28.87 -0.43 -10.56
CA GLU A 77 -27.92 0.68 -10.66
C GLU A 77 -26.58 0.35 -9.97
N ILE A 78 -26.64 -0.34 -8.84
CA ILE A 78 -25.45 -0.80 -8.12
C ILE A 78 -24.67 -1.83 -8.95
N GLU A 79 -25.35 -2.81 -9.55
CA GLU A 79 -24.72 -3.78 -10.45
C GLU A 79 -24.02 -3.10 -11.62
N LYS A 80 -24.70 -2.17 -12.29
CA LYS A 80 -24.11 -1.40 -13.39
C LYS A 80 -22.90 -0.60 -12.96
N ALA A 81 -22.94 0.05 -11.80
CA ALA A 81 -21.86 0.85 -11.27
C ALA A 81 -20.63 -0.02 -10.96
N ILE A 82 -20.82 -1.22 -10.40
CA ILE A 82 -19.75 -2.17 -10.12
C ILE A 82 -19.10 -2.65 -11.42
N MET A 83 -19.90 -2.99 -12.43
CA MET A 83 -19.40 -3.42 -13.74
C MET A 83 -18.64 -2.29 -14.46
N ALA A 84 -19.18 -1.06 -14.40
CA ALA A 84 -18.58 0.11 -15.02
C ALA A 84 -17.26 0.57 -14.34
N ALA A 85 -17.02 0.19 -13.10
CA ALA A 85 -15.79 0.52 -12.38
C ALA A 85 -14.55 -0.23 -12.90
N ASP A 86 -14.72 -1.16 -13.83
CA ASP A 86 -13.64 -1.91 -14.50
C ASP A 86 -12.64 -2.57 -13.54
N LEU A 87 -13.16 -3.11 -12.44
CA LEU A 87 -12.38 -3.82 -11.43
C LEU A 87 -12.19 -5.32 -11.75
N GLY A 88 -12.73 -5.79 -12.89
CA GLY A 88 -12.74 -7.21 -13.25
C GLY A 88 -13.64 -8.05 -12.33
N LEU A 89 -14.64 -7.44 -11.73
CA LEU A 89 -15.60 -8.08 -10.83
C LEU A 89 -16.89 -8.39 -11.57
N ASN A 90 -17.47 -9.56 -11.29
CA ASN A 90 -18.74 -10.00 -11.87
C ASN A 90 -19.80 -10.10 -10.75
N PRO A 91 -20.60 -9.03 -10.52
CA PRO A 91 -21.65 -9.07 -9.51
C PRO A 91 -22.78 -10.00 -9.95
N ALA A 92 -23.31 -10.77 -9.00
CA ALA A 92 -24.47 -11.62 -9.17
C ALA A 92 -25.59 -11.20 -8.21
N ASN A 93 -26.79 -11.00 -8.73
CA ASN A 93 -27.96 -10.55 -7.99
C ASN A 93 -28.86 -11.76 -7.66
N ASP A 94 -29.16 -11.96 -6.37
CA ASP A 94 -30.08 -13.00 -5.91
C ASP A 94 -31.52 -12.46 -5.57
N GLY A 95 -31.78 -11.19 -5.89
CA GLY A 95 -33.05 -10.50 -5.58
C GLY A 95 -33.06 -9.78 -4.24
N VAL A 96 -32.14 -10.08 -3.34
CA VAL A 96 -31.98 -9.45 -2.01
C VAL A 96 -30.64 -8.81 -1.86
N ASN A 97 -29.57 -9.51 -2.24
CA ASN A 97 -28.20 -9.08 -2.15
C ASN A 97 -27.48 -9.18 -3.48
N ILE A 98 -26.43 -8.39 -3.63
CA ILE A 98 -25.48 -8.53 -4.73
C ILE A 98 -24.26 -9.24 -4.18
N ARG A 99 -23.90 -10.37 -4.80
CA ARG A 99 -22.72 -11.16 -4.47
C ARG A 99 -21.61 -10.87 -5.45
N ILE A 100 -20.44 -10.51 -4.94
CA ILE A 100 -19.28 -10.19 -5.77
C ILE A 100 -18.19 -11.21 -5.42
N PRO A 101 -18.05 -12.31 -6.21
CA PRO A 101 -16.96 -13.25 -6.01
C PRO A 101 -15.65 -12.60 -6.45
N ILE A 102 -14.62 -12.75 -5.64
CA ILE A 102 -13.27 -12.29 -5.98
C ILE A 102 -12.52 -13.46 -6.63
N PRO A 103 -12.06 -13.31 -7.89
CA PRO A 103 -11.33 -14.37 -8.56
C PRO A 103 -10.07 -14.76 -7.81
N ALA A 104 -9.77 -16.04 -7.73
CA ALA A 104 -8.50 -16.52 -7.24
C ALA A 104 -7.36 -16.05 -8.16
N LEU A 105 -6.22 -15.69 -7.57
CA LEU A 105 -5.02 -15.41 -8.35
C LEU A 105 -4.52 -16.74 -8.95
N ASN A 106 -4.27 -16.78 -10.26
CA ASN A 106 -3.51 -17.85 -10.85
C ASN A 106 -2.00 -17.66 -10.55
N ASP A 107 -1.19 -18.69 -10.77
CA ASP A 107 0.23 -18.63 -10.45
C ASP A 107 0.99 -17.58 -11.23
N GLU A 108 0.64 -17.37 -12.49
CA GLU A 108 1.26 -16.36 -13.35
C GLU A 108 1.00 -14.95 -12.78
N ARG A 109 -0.26 -14.64 -12.46
CA ARG A 109 -0.64 -13.36 -11.88
C ARG A 109 0.00 -13.13 -10.51
N ARG A 110 0.09 -14.19 -9.70
CA ARG A 110 0.78 -14.15 -8.40
C ARG A 110 2.25 -13.78 -8.57
N GLN A 111 2.94 -14.40 -9.51
CA GLN A 111 4.34 -14.10 -9.80
C GLN A 111 4.55 -12.68 -10.32
N GLU A 112 3.65 -12.16 -11.13
CA GLU A 112 3.69 -10.76 -11.59
C GLU A 112 3.56 -9.80 -10.41
N LEU A 113 2.64 -10.05 -9.49
CA LEU A 113 2.46 -9.24 -8.29
C LEU A 113 3.69 -9.26 -7.38
N ILE A 114 4.30 -10.42 -7.20
CA ILE A 114 5.54 -10.57 -6.42
C ILE A 114 6.67 -9.76 -7.06
N ARG A 115 6.86 -9.87 -8.36
CA ARG A 115 7.88 -9.08 -9.08
C ARG A 115 7.63 -7.58 -8.96
N HIS A 116 6.41 -7.14 -9.10
CA HIS A 116 6.04 -5.73 -8.95
C HIS A 116 6.29 -5.24 -7.54
N MET A 117 5.93 -6.02 -6.52
CA MET A 117 6.18 -5.71 -5.12
C MET A 117 7.68 -5.57 -4.84
N HIS A 118 8.51 -6.50 -5.32
CA HIS A 118 9.97 -6.41 -5.15
C HIS A 118 10.56 -5.20 -5.86
N LYS A 119 10.03 -4.82 -7.02
CA LYS A 119 10.42 -3.60 -7.71
C LYS A 119 10.13 -2.35 -6.89
N LEU A 120 8.93 -2.24 -6.34
CA LEU A 120 8.54 -1.12 -5.46
C LEU A 120 9.40 -1.05 -4.20
N ALA A 121 9.70 -2.20 -3.60
CA ALA A 121 10.57 -2.29 -2.43
C ALA A 121 11.99 -1.83 -2.76
N GLU A 122 12.55 -2.23 -3.88
CA GLU A 122 13.89 -1.81 -4.30
C GLU A 122 13.96 -0.31 -4.62
N GLU A 123 12.94 0.24 -5.25
CA GLU A 123 12.83 1.70 -5.45
C GLU A 123 12.86 2.44 -4.11
N GLY A 124 12.17 1.93 -3.11
CA GLY A 124 12.20 2.48 -1.75
C GLY A 124 13.59 2.40 -1.09
N ARG A 125 14.27 1.26 -1.24
CA ARG A 125 15.64 1.09 -0.73
C ARG A 125 16.63 2.03 -1.41
N ILE A 126 16.49 2.22 -2.72
CA ILE A 126 17.30 3.20 -3.48
C ILE A 126 17.06 4.60 -2.93
N GLY A 127 15.81 4.97 -2.68
CA GLY A 127 15.46 6.26 -2.06
C GLY A 127 16.14 6.46 -0.70
N ILE A 128 16.13 5.46 0.17
CA ILE A 128 16.80 5.48 1.47
C ILE A 128 18.31 5.62 1.30
N ARG A 129 18.93 4.88 0.39
CA ARG A 129 20.37 4.98 0.12
C ARG A 129 20.75 6.34 -0.45
N ASN A 130 19.90 6.97 -1.24
CA ASN A 130 20.14 8.32 -1.73
C ASN A 130 20.12 9.34 -0.59
N VAL A 131 19.18 9.23 0.34
CA VAL A 131 19.14 10.07 1.55
C VAL A 131 20.42 9.89 2.37
N ARG A 132 20.88 8.65 2.56
CA ARG A 132 22.17 8.37 3.23
C ARG A 132 23.33 9.04 2.52
N ARG A 133 23.39 8.95 1.21
CA ARG A 133 24.47 9.55 0.40
C ARG A 133 24.49 11.05 0.57
N ASP A 134 23.35 11.71 0.45
CA ASP A 134 23.22 13.16 0.65
C ASP A 134 23.68 13.56 2.05
N ALA A 135 23.26 12.83 3.08
CA ALA A 135 23.65 13.09 4.46
C ALA A 135 25.16 12.92 4.67
N ASN A 136 25.76 11.88 4.11
CA ASN A 136 27.20 11.66 4.19
C ASN A 136 27.99 12.76 3.49
N ASP A 137 27.50 13.28 2.39
CA ASP A 137 28.12 14.41 1.67
C ASP A 137 28.06 15.69 2.53
N HIS A 138 26.93 15.94 3.20
CA HIS A 138 26.80 17.06 4.15
C HIS A 138 27.76 16.93 5.34
N ILE A 139 27.91 15.75 5.89
CA ILE A 139 28.82 15.47 7.01
C ILE A 139 30.27 15.69 6.60
N LYS A 140 30.69 15.18 5.44
CA LYS A 140 32.04 15.36 4.89
C LYS A 140 32.35 16.82 4.64
N LYS A 141 31.38 17.57 4.11
CA LYS A 141 31.52 19.00 3.87
C LYS A 141 31.73 19.75 5.19
N ALA A 142 30.91 19.48 6.18
CA ALA A 142 31.01 20.10 7.51
C ALA A 142 32.36 19.80 8.19
N GLU A 143 32.89 18.60 8.03
CA GLU A 143 34.22 18.23 8.50
C GLU A 143 35.31 19.03 7.77
N LYS A 144 35.25 19.09 6.45
CA LYS A 144 36.20 19.84 5.62
C LYS A 144 36.18 21.33 5.94
N ASP A 145 35.02 21.90 6.22
CA ASP A 145 34.85 23.29 6.59
C ASP A 145 35.18 23.56 8.09
N SER A 146 35.64 22.55 8.79
CA SER A 146 35.97 22.59 10.22
C SER A 146 34.81 22.96 11.14
N GLU A 147 33.60 22.74 10.70
CA GLU A 147 32.38 22.95 11.51
C GLU A 147 32.18 21.83 12.54
N ILE A 148 32.67 20.64 12.24
CA ILE A 148 32.65 19.47 13.13
C ILE A 148 34.03 18.81 13.15
N SER A 149 34.32 18.12 14.27
CA SER A 149 35.54 17.32 14.40
C SER A 149 35.45 16.02 13.59
N GLU A 150 36.61 15.42 13.32
CA GLU A 150 36.71 14.10 12.69
C GLU A 150 35.94 13.02 13.49
N ASP A 151 36.03 13.05 14.83
CA ASP A 151 35.30 12.11 15.69
C ASP A 151 33.78 12.29 15.58
N ASN A 152 33.32 13.54 15.55
CA ASN A 152 31.90 13.82 15.37
C ASN A 152 31.43 13.43 13.97
N SER A 153 32.26 13.61 12.95
CA SER A 153 32.00 13.15 11.60
C SER A 153 31.80 11.62 11.53
N LYS A 154 32.67 10.86 12.16
CA LYS A 154 32.61 9.39 12.25
C LYS A 154 31.34 8.94 12.96
N ARG A 155 30.99 9.57 14.10
CA ARG A 155 29.77 9.28 14.85
C ARG A 155 28.51 9.61 14.05
N ALA A 156 28.53 10.74 13.36
CA ALA A 156 27.39 11.17 12.53
C ALA A 156 27.17 10.18 11.38
N THR A 157 28.23 9.76 10.70
CA THR A 157 28.17 8.77 9.63
C THR A 157 27.65 7.43 10.13
N ALA A 158 28.10 6.97 11.29
CA ALA A 158 27.61 5.76 11.93
C ALA A 158 26.10 5.85 12.27
N ASN A 159 25.66 7.00 12.77
CA ASN A 159 24.26 7.26 13.08
C ASN A 159 23.36 7.21 11.84
N VAL A 160 23.80 7.81 10.75
CA VAL A 160 23.09 7.76 9.46
C VAL A 160 23.02 6.33 8.93
N GLN A 161 24.09 5.54 9.12
CA GLN A 161 24.08 4.13 8.73
C GLN A 161 23.09 3.30 9.55
N GLU A 162 22.98 3.52 10.86
CA GLU A 162 21.97 2.87 11.71
C GLU A 162 20.56 3.21 11.27
N MET A 163 20.28 4.47 10.95
CA MET A 163 18.97 4.86 10.42
C MET A 163 18.69 4.17 9.09
N THR A 164 19.68 4.10 8.20
CA THR A 164 19.58 3.42 6.91
C THR A 164 19.19 1.95 7.10
N ASP A 165 19.89 1.25 7.95
CA ASP A 165 19.65 -0.16 8.24
C ASP A 165 18.27 -0.39 8.85
N LYS A 166 17.85 0.47 9.77
CA LYS A 166 16.54 0.45 10.39
C LYS A 166 15.42 0.56 9.36
N TYR A 167 15.48 1.55 8.47
CA TYR A 167 14.42 1.79 7.50
C TYR A 167 14.41 0.78 6.35
N ILE A 168 15.58 0.29 5.92
CA ILE A 168 15.65 -0.83 4.97
C ILE A 168 15.00 -2.08 5.57
N LYS A 169 15.26 -2.36 6.85
CA LYS A 169 14.61 -3.48 7.56
C LYS A 169 13.09 -3.32 7.64
N GLU A 170 12.60 -2.12 7.82
CA GLU A 170 11.14 -1.86 7.79
C GLU A 170 10.54 -2.19 6.41
N ILE A 171 11.21 -1.85 5.32
CA ILE A 171 10.80 -2.24 3.97
C ILE A 171 10.82 -3.76 3.81
N ASP A 172 11.88 -4.43 4.25
CA ASP A 172 12.00 -5.88 4.16
C ASP A 172 10.90 -6.59 4.97
N ASN A 173 10.56 -6.07 6.14
CA ASN A 173 9.45 -6.57 6.96
C ASN A 173 8.09 -6.35 6.28
N ALA A 174 7.90 -5.21 5.61
CA ALA A 174 6.69 -4.94 4.85
C ALA A 174 6.53 -5.90 3.65
N VAL A 175 7.63 -6.23 2.97
CA VAL A 175 7.66 -7.26 1.91
C VAL A 175 7.24 -8.61 2.46
N LYS A 176 7.84 -9.05 3.54
CA LYS A 176 7.50 -10.33 4.21
C LYS A 176 6.04 -10.38 4.61
N ALA A 177 5.54 -9.35 5.28
CA ALA A 177 4.16 -9.28 5.72
C ALA A 177 3.19 -9.37 4.53
N LYS A 178 3.51 -8.70 3.41
CA LYS A 178 2.69 -8.73 2.20
C LYS A 178 2.71 -10.11 1.53
N GLU A 179 3.85 -10.76 1.46
CA GLU A 179 3.98 -12.10 0.91
C GLU A 179 3.21 -13.13 1.73
N GLU A 180 3.30 -13.07 3.05
CA GLU A 180 2.61 -14.00 3.95
C GLU A 180 1.10 -13.81 3.94
N ASP A 181 0.63 -12.56 3.92
CA ASP A 181 -0.77 -12.21 4.13
C ASP A 181 -1.62 -12.35 2.89
N LYS A 182 -1.07 -12.16 1.69
CA LYS A 182 -1.86 -11.94 0.49
C LYS A 182 -1.46 -12.72 -0.76
N ILE A 183 -0.25 -13.20 -0.84
CA ILE A 183 0.27 -13.84 -2.05
C ILE A 183 0.57 -15.31 -1.80
N GLY A 184 0.81 -15.70 -0.58
CA GLY A 184 1.20 -17.03 -0.22
C GLY A 184 0.17 -17.78 0.58
N ARG A 185 0.09 -19.04 0.29
CA ARG A 185 -0.65 -20.14 0.90
C ARG A 185 -2.13 -20.19 0.53
N ALA A 186 -2.37 -20.80 -0.62
CA ALA A 186 -3.44 -21.77 -0.67
C ALA A 186 -3.21 -22.74 0.52
N HIS A 187 -3.98 -22.60 1.58
CA HIS A 187 -4.08 -23.66 2.55
C HIS A 187 -4.69 -24.86 1.81
N VAL A 188 -3.88 -25.88 1.67
CA VAL A 188 -4.33 -27.24 1.36
C VAL A 188 -5.30 -27.66 2.44
#